data_9091ac17281f6a4dc3f3746ba9cbd1d2
#
_entry.id   9091ac17281f6a4dc3f3746ba9cbd1d2
#
_cell.length_a   1.000
_cell.length_b   1.000
_cell.length_c   1.000
_cell.angle_alpha   90.00
_cell.angle_beta   90.00
_cell.angle_gamma   90.00
#
_symmetry.space_group_name_H-M   'P 1'
#
loop_
_entity.id
_entity.type
_entity.pdbx_description
1 polymer ?
#
loop_
_entity_poly.entity_id
_entity_poly.type
_entity_poly.pdbx_seq_one_letter_code
_entity_poly.pdbx_strand_id
1 'polypeptide(L)'
;MKITIRKARKEDLSTILRLRDDARRIMQTTGNPDQWPENYPAKQTFERDIEHGTSYLCEEEGCTVGTFALVPGSEPTYAHITDGRWIDEDRAYYVLHRVASYSTAHGVFAAIIDFCKSQSDNLRVDTHRDNAIMRRLLDRHGFTYCGIIYLSDGSERLAFQWLG
;
A
#
# COMPACT_ATOMS: atom_id res chain seq x y z
N MET A 1 -10.82 7.53 18.35
CA MET A 1 -9.44 7.95 18.58
C MET A 1 -8.78 8.34 17.31
N LYS A 2 -7.98 9.38 17.38
CA LYS A 2 -7.42 9.96 16.14
C LYS A 2 -6.10 9.28 15.78
N ILE A 3 -5.98 8.87 14.51
CA ILE A 3 -4.74 8.37 13.95
C ILE A 3 -4.01 9.53 13.29
N THR A 4 -2.75 9.72 13.65
CA THR A 4 -1.87 10.72 13.04
C THR A 4 -0.85 10.02 12.16
N ILE A 5 -0.40 10.73 11.12
CA ILE A 5 0.55 10.18 10.13
C ILE A 5 1.79 11.05 10.12
N ARG A 6 2.95 10.41 10.19
CA ARG A 6 4.25 11.09 10.08
C ARG A 6 5.21 10.30 9.22
N LYS A 7 6.23 10.96 8.73
CA LYS A 7 7.30 10.27 8.01
C LYS A 7 8.08 9.34 8.95
N ALA A 8 8.42 8.16 8.45
CA ALA A 8 9.25 7.21 9.16
C ALA A 8 10.71 7.67 9.18
N ARG A 9 11.42 7.29 10.24
CA ARG A 9 12.83 7.55 10.45
C ARG A 9 13.58 6.22 10.51
N LYS A 10 14.92 6.27 10.46
CA LYS A 10 15.74 5.05 10.54
C LYS A 10 15.44 4.22 11.78
N GLU A 11 15.17 4.87 12.92
CA GLU A 11 14.85 4.22 14.20
C GLU A 11 13.54 3.44 14.15
N ASP A 12 12.69 3.72 13.18
CA ASP A 12 11.38 3.08 13.05
C ASP A 12 11.45 1.75 12.27
N LEU A 13 12.59 1.42 11.68
CA LEU A 13 12.71 0.25 10.80
C LEU A 13 12.31 -1.06 11.49
N SER A 14 12.74 -1.28 12.72
CA SER A 14 12.38 -2.50 13.44
C SER A 14 10.88 -2.62 13.67
N THR A 15 10.20 -1.51 13.94
CA THR A 15 8.75 -1.46 14.10
C THR A 15 8.06 -1.78 12.78
N ILE A 16 8.56 -1.21 11.67
CA ILE A 16 8.01 -1.46 10.33
C ILE A 16 8.14 -2.94 9.97
N LEU A 17 9.27 -3.56 10.26
CA LEU A 17 9.48 -4.98 9.99
C LEU A 17 8.54 -5.87 10.81
N ARG A 18 8.25 -5.49 12.05
CA ARG A 18 7.24 -6.21 12.85
C ARG A 18 5.84 -6.07 12.26
N LEU A 19 5.48 -4.88 11.77
CA LEU A 19 4.21 -4.66 11.06
C LEU A 19 4.14 -5.50 9.80
N ARG A 20 5.23 -5.56 9.02
CA ARG A 20 5.31 -6.43 7.84
C ARG A 20 5.01 -7.89 8.20
N ASP A 21 5.66 -8.39 9.23
CA ASP A 21 5.53 -9.79 9.63
C ASP A 21 4.11 -10.09 10.13
N ASP A 22 3.52 -9.17 10.87
CA ASP A 22 2.14 -9.30 11.34
C ASP A 22 1.16 -9.28 10.16
N ALA A 23 1.33 -8.35 9.23
CA ALA A 23 0.48 -8.26 8.02
C ALA A 23 0.60 -9.52 7.18
N ARG A 24 1.81 -10.05 7.02
CA ARG A 24 2.04 -11.30 6.29
C ARG A 24 1.31 -12.46 6.94
N ARG A 25 1.35 -12.55 8.27
CA ARG A 25 0.63 -13.60 9.00
C ARG A 25 -0.87 -13.48 8.79
N ILE A 26 -1.42 -12.27 8.80
CA ILE A 26 -2.83 -12.03 8.50
C ILE A 26 -3.17 -12.48 7.07
N MET A 27 -2.33 -12.14 6.10
CA MET A 27 -2.53 -12.56 4.71
C MET A 27 -2.60 -14.08 4.59
N GLN A 28 -1.72 -14.79 5.29
CA GLN A 28 -1.69 -16.26 5.26
C GLN A 28 -2.94 -16.89 5.86
N THR A 29 -3.51 -16.27 6.88
CA THR A 29 -4.70 -16.82 7.56
C THR A 29 -6.02 -16.37 6.95
N THR A 30 -5.99 -15.39 6.04
CA THR A 30 -7.20 -14.83 5.41
C THR A 30 -7.32 -15.14 3.92
N GLY A 31 -6.62 -16.16 3.43
CA GLY A 31 -6.74 -16.63 2.06
C GLY A 31 -5.89 -15.89 1.03
N ASN A 32 -4.86 -15.17 1.48
CA ASN A 32 -3.96 -14.40 0.59
C ASN A 32 -2.49 -14.74 0.88
N PRO A 33 -2.07 -16.02 0.77
CA PRO A 33 -0.71 -16.43 1.17
C PRO A 33 0.38 -16.01 0.19
N ASP A 34 0.05 -15.67 -1.06
CA ASP A 34 1.03 -15.49 -2.13
C ASP A 34 1.44 -14.04 -2.36
N GLN A 35 0.71 -13.06 -1.81
CA GLN A 35 1.05 -11.65 -2.03
C GLN A 35 2.38 -11.29 -1.35
N TRP A 36 2.57 -11.70 -0.11
CA TRP A 36 3.80 -11.46 0.64
C TRP A 36 4.40 -12.79 1.12
N PRO A 37 5.32 -13.38 0.33
CA PRO A 37 6.07 -14.55 0.80
C PRO A 37 7.01 -14.18 1.94
N GLU A 38 7.67 -15.18 2.51
CA GLU A 38 8.55 -14.99 3.67
C GLU A 38 9.60 -13.90 3.42
N ASN A 39 9.77 -13.01 4.41
CA ASN A 39 10.70 -11.87 4.35
C ASN A 39 10.44 -10.90 3.19
N TYR A 40 9.22 -10.83 2.72
CA TYR A 40 8.83 -9.88 1.68
C TYR A 40 7.75 -8.92 2.24
N PRO A 41 7.78 -7.62 1.91
CA PRO A 41 8.85 -6.94 1.17
C PRO A 41 10.17 -6.95 1.93
N ALA A 42 11.29 -6.94 1.18
CA ALA A 42 12.63 -7.03 1.77
C ALA A 42 12.93 -5.82 2.66
N LYS A 43 13.77 -6.04 3.67
CA LYS A 43 14.25 -4.98 4.57
C LYS A 43 14.79 -3.77 3.78
N GLN A 44 15.57 -4.03 2.72
CA GLN A 44 16.17 -3.00 1.89
C GLN A 44 15.13 -2.11 1.21
N THR A 45 13.96 -2.64 0.89
CA THR A 45 12.87 -1.85 0.31
C THR A 45 12.38 -0.80 1.30
N PHE A 46 12.18 -1.19 2.56
CA PHE A 46 11.77 -0.25 3.61
C PHE A 46 12.86 0.78 3.93
N GLU A 47 14.12 0.34 3.93
CA GLU A 47 15.26 1.27 4.12
C GLU A 47 15.28 2.35 3.03
N ARG A 48 15.07 1.96 1.78
CA ARG A 48 15.00 2.93 0.66
C ARG A 48 13.81 3.88 0.79
N ASP A 49 12.65 3.36 1.18
CA ASP A 49 11.48 4.22 1.38
C ASP A 49 11.75 5.27 2.46
N ILE A 50 12.37 4.88 3.56
CA ILE A 50 12.75 5.81 4.62
C ILE A 50 13.73 6.86 4.11
N GLU A 51 14.77 6.43 3.42
CA GLU A 51 15.79 7.30 2.86
C GLU A 51 15.21 8.31 1.86
N HIS A 52 14.27 7.87 1.02
CA HIS A 52 13.62 8.73 0.02
C HIS A 52 12.50 9.59 0.61
N GLY A 53 12.17 9.45 1.90
CA GLY A 53 11.08 10.19 2.51
C GLY A 53 9.69 9.75 2.05
N THR A 54 9.55 8.52 1.57
CA THR A 54 8.29 7.95 1.07
C THR A 54 7.65 6.95 2.02
N SER A 55 8.29 6.65 3.14
CA SER A 55 7.76 5.78 4.19
C SER A 55 7.07 6.61 5.27
N TYR A 56 5.90 6.13 5.70
CA TYR A 56 5.08 6.80 6.72
C TYR A 56 4.65 5.84 7.79
N LEU A 57 4.44 6.37 9.00
CA LEU A 57 3.86 5.64 10.12
C LEU A 57 2.52 6.23 10.50
N CYS A 58 1.63 5.34 10.91
CA CYS A 58 0.34 5.71 11.50
C CYS A 58 0.45 5.50 13.01
N GLU A 59 0.09 6.51 13.78
CA GLU A 59 0.19 6.48 15.24
C GLU A 59 -1.15 6.81 15.88
N GLU A 60 -1.47 6.08 16.94
CA GLU A 60 -2.64 6.32 17.75
C GLU A 60 -2.18 6.38 19.20
N GLU A 61 -2.43 7.50 19.86
CA GLU A 61 -2.02 7.70 21.26
C GLU A 61 -0.52 7.42 21.50
N GLY A 62 0.32 7.85 20.55
CA GLY A 62 1.77 7.66 20.67
C GLY A 62 2.27 6.27 20.30
N CYS A 63 1.37 5.34 19.95
CA CYS A 63 1.73 3.98 19.55
C CYS A 63 1.62 3.82 18.04
N THR A 64 2.60 3.17 17.43
CA THR A 64 2.54 2.84 16.01
C THR A 64 1.52 1.74 15.75
N VAL A 65 0.56 2.00 14.87
CA VAL A 65 -0.51 1.05 14.53
C VAL A 65 -0.49 0.63 13.06
N GLY A 66 0.27 1.31 12.23
CA GLY A 66 0.36 0.98 10.81
C GLY A 66 1.52 1.67 10.11
N THR A 67 1.77 1.25 8.88
CA THR A 67 2.78 1.84 8.00
C THR A 67 2.33 1.73 6.54
N PHE A 68 2.84 2.61 5.71
CA PHE A 68 2.64 2.56 4.26
C PHE A 68 3.74 3.35 3.57
N ALA A 69 3.86 3.14 2.27
CA ALA A 69 4.70 3.98 1.42
C ALA A 69 3.79 4.73 0.43
N LEU A 70 4.10 6.00 0.20
CA LEU A 70 3.45 6.81 -0.83
C LEU A 70 4.55 7.33 -1.74
N VAL A 71 4.60 6.79 -2.96
CA VAL A 71 5.73 6.93 -3.88
C VAL A 71 5.29 7.65 -5.14
N PRO A 72 5.97 8.73 -5.56
CA PRO A 72 5.64 9.36 -6.83
C PRO A 72 5.95 8.43 -8.01
N GLY A 73 5.05 8.39 -9.01
CA GLY A 73 5.29 7.67 -10.26
C GLY A 73 6.44 8.31 -11.05
N SER A 74 6.93 7.70 -12.11
CA SER A 74 6.32 6.52 -12.78
C SER A 74 6.74 5.22 -12.11
N GLU A 75 5.79 4.31 -12.01
CA GLU A 75 6.05 2.95 -11.58
C GLU A 75 6.23 2.06 -12.83
N PRO A 76 7.41 1.44 -13.05
CA PRO A 76 7.65 0.67 -14.27
C PRO A 76 6.64 -0.45 -14.53
N THR A 77 6.17 -1.14 -13.49
CA THR A 77 5.20 -2.24 -13.64
C THR A 77 3.82 -1.76 -14.05
N TYR A 78 3.55 -0.45 -13.97
CA TYR A 78 2.27 0.14 -14.37
C TYR A 78 2.23 0.59 -15.83
N ALA A 79 3.35 0.48 -16.55
CA ALA A 79 3.43 0.88 -17.95
C ALA A 79 2.66 -0.08 -18.87
N HIS A 80 2.49 -1.34 -18.45
CA HIS A 80 1.76 -2.36 -19.19
C HIS A 80 0.59 -2.86 -18.37
N ILE A 81 -0.62 -2.70 -18.89
CA ILE A 81 -1.85 -3.14 -18.23
C ILE A 81 -2.71 -3.90 -19.23
N THR A 82 -3.32 -5.01 -18.80
CA THR A 82 -4.23 -5.84 -19.59
C THR A 82 -5.58 -5.92 -18.90
N ASP A 83 -6.57 -6.50 -19.58
CA ASP A 83 -7.94 -6.66 -19.06
C ASP A 83 -8.60 -5.32 -18.68
N GLY A 84 -8.17 -4.26 -19.34
CA GLY A 84 -8.66 -2.91 -19.09
C GLY A 84 -7.59 -1.88 -19.34
N ARG A 85 -7.74 -0.72 -18.71
CA ARG A 85 -6.81 0.39 -18.85
C ARG A 85 -6.94 1.33 -17.66
N TRP A 86 -5.89 2.13 -17.42
CA TRP A 86 -5.98 3.20 -16.43
C TRP A 86 -7.05 4.22 -16.84
N ILE A 87 -7.72 4.82 -15.87
CA ILE A 87 -8.75 5.84 -16.12
C ILE A 87 -8.09 7.06 -16.77
N ASP A 88 -6.94 7.47 -16.24
CA ASP A 88 -6.13 8.57 -16.77
C ASP A 88 -4.69 8.07 -16.85
N GLU A 89 -4.16 7.93 -18.07
CA GLU A 89 -2.81 7.42 -18.31
C GLU A 89 -1.74 8.51 -18.24
N ASP A 90 -2.12 9.76 -18.41
CA ASP A 90 -1.19 10.84 -18.69
C ASP A 90 -0.88 11.69 -17.47
N ARG A 91 -1.83 11.85 -16.56
CA ARG A 91 -1.67 12.71 -15.39
C ARG A 91 -0.70 12.07 -14.39
N ALA A 92 0.19 12.88 -13.81
CA ALA A 92 1.10 12.41 -12.76
C ALA A 92 0.32 11.79 -11.61
N TYR A 93 0.89 10.75 -11.01
CA TYR A 93 0.22 9.98 -9.96
C TYR A 93 1.19 9.63 -8.83
N TYR A 94 0.61 9.28 -7.68
CA TYR A 94 1.33 8.63 -6.59
C TYR A 94 0.83 7.21 -6.42
N VAL A 95 1.72 6.34 -5.97
CA VAL A 95 1.41 4.93 -5.72
C VAL A 95 1.42 4.67 -4.22
N LEU A 96 0.34 4.08 -3.73
CA LEU A 96 0.26 3.57 -2.37
C LEU A 96 0.78 2.14 -2.35
N HIS A 97 1.85 1.90 -1.59
CA HIS A 97 2.53 0.61 -1.49
C HIS A 97 2.69 0.17 -0.05
N ARG A 98 2.85 -1.12 0.14
CA ARG A 98 3.36 -1.72 1.39
C ARG A 98 2.57 -1.30 2.61
N VAL A 99 1.25 -1.36 2.47
CA VAL A 99 0.33 -1.08 3.58
C VAL A 99 0.35 -2.23 4.57
N ALA A 100 0.57 -1.91 5.83
CA ALA A 100 0.50 -2.89 6.91
C ALA A 100 -0.06 -2.22 8.16
N SER A 101 -0.97 -2.89 8.85
CA SER A 101 -1.50 -2.42 10.13
C SER A 101 -1.74 -3.60 11.06
N TYR A 102 -1.68 -3.35 12.36
CA TYR A 102 -2.03 -4.38 13.34
C TYR A 102 -3.53 -4.70 13.25
N SER A 103 -3.86 -5.99 13.37
CA SER A 103 -5.25 -6.45 13.29
C SER A 103 -6.15 -5.90 14.39
N THR A 104 -5.55 -5.50 15.50
CA THR A 104 -6.27 -4.92 16.65
C THR A 104 -6.58 -3.43 16.47
N ALA A 105 -5.98 -2.77 15.48
CA ALA A 105 -6.19 -1.36 15.22
C ALA A 105 -7.34 -1.18 14.22
N HIS A 106 -8.15 -0.14 14.44
CA HIS A 106 -9.30 0.15 13.59
C HIS A 106 -9.16 1.52 12.93
N GLY A 107 -9.67 1.65 11.70
CA GLY A 107 -9.67 2.92 10.98
C GLY A 107 -8.33 3.32 10.39
N VAL A 108 -7.33 2.46 10.44
CA VAL A 108 -5.98 2.77 9.93
C VAL A 108 -6.01 3.01 8.42
N PHE A 109 -6.66 2.13 7.67
CA PHE A 109 -6.70 2.27 6.21
C PHE A 109 -7.44 3.55 5.79
N ALA A 110 -8.54 3.89 6.45
CA ALA A 110 -9.26 5.14 6.18
C ALA A 110 -8.35 6.35 6.41
N ALA A 111 -7.59 6.35 7.49
CA ALA A 111 -6.63 7.43 7.77
C ALA A 111 -5.54 7.52 6.70
N ILE A 112 -5.02 6.37 6.25
CA ILE A 112 -4.02 6.32 5.16
C ILE A 112 -4.59 6.92 3.89
N ILE A 113 -5.79 6.51 3.49
CA ILE A 113 -6.41 7.00 2.26
C ILE A 113 -6.70 8.49 2.33
N ASP A 114 -7.21 8.99 3.45
CA ASP A 114 -7.45 10.43 3.63
C ASP A 114 -6.16 11.23 3.48
N PHE A 115 -5.07 10.74 4.07
CA PHE A 115 -3.76 11.36 3.91
C PHE A 115 -3.32 11.34 2.44
N CYS A 116 -3.40 10.19 1.77
CA CYS A 116 -2.99 10.06 0.37
C CYS A 116 -3.80 11.01 -0.53
N LYS A 117 -5.10 11.10 -0.31
CA LYS A 117 -5.97 12.00 -1.07
C LYS A 117 -5.64 13.47 -0.83
N SER A 118 -5.10 13.81 0.32
CA SER A 118 -4.62 15.16 0.60
C SER A 118 -3.32 15.51 -0.13
N GLN A 119 -2.56 14.49 -0.53
CA GLN A 119 -1.26 14.67 -1.20
C GLN A 119 -1.36 14.66 -2.72
N SER A 120 -2.38 14.03 -3.28
CA SER A 120 -2.52 13.85 -4.73
C SER A 120 -3.98 13.68 -5.13
N ASP A 121 -4.31 14.12 -6.33
CA ASP A 121 -5.61 13.90 -6.95
C ASP A 121 -5.61 12.72 -7.92
N ASN A 122 -4.51 11.96 -7.97
CA ASN A 122 -4.38 10.76 -8.81
C ASN A 122 -3.57 9.72 -8.06
N LEU A 123 -4.26 8.69 -7.57
CA LEU A 123 -3.66 7.61 -6.78
C LEU A 123 -3.82 6.28 -7.50
N ARG A 124 -2.75 5.49 -7.53
CA ARG A 124 -2.76 4.12 -8.07
C ARG A 124 -2.36 3.14 -6.99
N VAL A 125 -2.98 1.97 -7.01
CA VAL A 125 -2.71 0.88 -6.05
C VAL A 125 -2.83 -0.44 -6.79
N ASP A 126 -2.02 -1.41 -6.43
CA ASP A 126 -2.23 -2.78 -6.88
C ASP A 126 -2.30 -3.73 -5.68
N THR A 127 -2.98 -4.86 -5.86
CA THR A 127 -3.09 -5.89 -4.83
C THR A 127 -3.27 -7.26 -5.47
N HIS A 128 -2.94 -8.32 -4.75
CA HIS A 128 -3.16 -9.68 -5.19
C HIS A 128 -4.66 -9.97 -5.29
N ARG A 129 -5.06 -10.78 -6.29
CA ARG A 129 -6.47 -11.13 -6.50
C ARG A 129 -7.10 -11.79 -5.27
N ASP A 130 -6.31 -12.50 -4.47
CA ASP A 130 -6.77 -13.19 -3.26
C ASP A 130 -6.91 -12.28 -2.05
N ASN A 131 -6.49 -11.01 -2.15
CA ASN A 131 -6.62 -10.06 -1.06
C ASN A 131 -8.03 -9.45 -1.04
N ALA A 132 -8.99 -10.22 -0.58
CA ALA A 132 -10.38 -9.79 -0.53
C ALA A 132 -10.58 -8.59 0.39
N ILE A 133 -9.82 -8.51 1.47
CA ILE A 133 -9.89 -7.39 2.42
C ILE A 133 -9.51 -6.08 1.73
N MET A 134 -8.35 -6.05 1.08
CA MET A 134 -7.87 -4.85 0.39
C MET A 134 -8.80 -4.46 -0.76
N ARG A 135 -9.29 -5.44 -1.51
CA ARG A 135 -10.20 -5.17 -2.63
C ARG A 135 -11.49 -4.47 -2.16
N ARG A 136 -12.06 -4.93 -1.03
CA ARG A 136 -13.25 -4.29 -0.45
C ARG A 136 -12.94 -2.88 0.06
N LEU A 137 -11.78 -2.69 0.68
CA LEU A 137 -11.38 -1.38 1.18
C LEU A 137 -11.19 -0.39 0.03
N LEU A 138 -10.55 -0.80 -1.04
CA LEU A 138 -10.34 0.05 -2.22
C LEU A 138 -11.69 0.45 -2.84
N ASP A 139 -12.59 -0.51 -3.01
CA ASP A 139 -13.93 -0.23 -3.53
C ASP A 139 -14.68 0.76 -2.63
N ARG A 140 -14.65 0.54 -1.32
CA ARG A 140 -15.32 1.40 -0.34
C ARG A 140 -14.79 2.85 -0.38
N HIS A 141 -13.51 3.02 -0.68
CA HIS A 141 -12.88 4.33 -0.71
C HIS A 141 -12.84 4.97 -2.10
N GLY A 142 -13.61 4.45 -3.03
CA GLY A 142 -13.84 5.07 -4.33
C GLY A 142 -12.80 4.76 -5.39
N PHE A 143 -11.97 3.73 -5.20
CA PHE A 143 -11.04 3.27 -6.22
C PHE A 143 -11.77 2.43 -7.26
N THR A 144 -11.37 2.58 -8.52
CA THR A 144 -11.92 1.83 -9.64
C THR A 144 -10.93 0.76 -10.09
N TYR A 145 -11.42 -0.47 -10.30
CA TYR A 145 -10.62 -1.51 -10.93
C TYR A 145 -10.29 -1.11 -12.37
N CYS A 146 -9.02 -1.19 -12.73
CA CYS A 146 -8.55 -0.76 -14.05
C CYS A 146 -8.04 -1.89 -14.93
N GLY A 147 -7.60 -3.00 -14.34
CA GLY A 147 -7.04 -4.11 -15.10
C GLY A 147 -6.00 -4.88 -14.32
N ILE A 148 -5.15 -5.59 -15.07
CA ILE A 148 -4.11 -6.46 -14.51
C ILE A 148 -2.73 -5.92 -14.90
N ILE A 149 -1.87 -5.75 -13.91
CA ILE A 149 -0.45 -5.45 -14.13
C ILE A 149 0.38 -6.68 -13.75
N TYR A 150 1.64 -6.68 -14.17
CA TYR A 150 2.54 -7.81 -13.96
C TYR A 150 3.80 -7.34 -13.24
N LEU A 151 4.16 -8.03 -12.16
CA LEU A 151 5.42 -7.79 -11.47
C LEU A 151 6.60 -8.29 -12.30
N SER A 152 7.82 -7.96 -11.90
CA SER A 152 9.02 -8.33 -12.63
C SER A 152 9.19 -9.86 -12.78
N ASP A 153 8.63 -10.63 -11.85
CA ASP A 153 8.64 -12.10 -11.91
C ASP A 153 7.50 -12.69 -12.75
N GLY A 154 6.67 -11.84 -13.37
CA GLY A 154 5.53 -12.26 -14.19
C GLY A 154 4.24 -12.51 -13.42
N SER A 155 4.26 -12.40 -12.10
CA SER A 155 3.04 -12.61 -11.31
C SER A 155 2.07 -11.43 -11.50
N GLU A 156 0.77 -11.77 -11.47
CA GLU A 156 -0.29 -10.79 -11.70
C GLU A 156 -0.65 -10.02 -10.44
N ARG A 157 -1.08 -8.75 -10.63
CA ARG A 157 -1.73 -7.94 -9.61
C ARG A 157 -2.91 -7.22 -10.21
N LEU A 158 -3.97 -7.04 -9.43
CA LEU A 158 -5.11 -6.22 -9.82
C LEU A 158 -4.77 -4.76 -9.57
N ALA A 159 -5.03 -3.93 -10.57
CA ALA A 159 -4.68 -2.51 -10.54
C ALA A 159 -5.92 -1.65 -10.34
N PHE A 160 -5.79 -0.64 -9.49
CA PHE A 160 -6.86 0.28 -9.13
C PHE A 160 -6.39 1.72 -9.22
N GLN A 161 -7.32 2.63 -9.50
CA GLN A 161 -7.03 4.06 -9.59
C GLN A 161 -8.15 4.87 -8.95
N TRP A 162 -7.77 5.96 -8.29
CA TRP A 162 -8.68 6.97 -7.77
C TRP A 162 -8.27 8.33 -8.34
N LEU A 163 -9.26 9.08 -8.83
CA LEU A 163 -9.08 10.45 -9.33
C LEU A 163 -9.90 11.42 -8.47
N GLY A 164 -9.26 12.47 -8.03
CA GLY A 164 -9.91 13.54 -7.28
C GLY A 164 -10.41 14.67 -8.15
#